data_0a551f78b9c60d183bf7d3ad2fd4c413
#
_entry.id   0a551f78b9c60d183bf7d3ad2fd4c413
#
_cell.length_a   1.000
_cell.length_b   1.000
_cell.length_c   1.000
_cell.angle_alpha   90.00
_cell.angle_beta   90.00
_cell.angle_gamma   90.00
#
_symmetry.space_group_name_H-M   'P 1'
#
loop_
_entity.id
_entity.type
_entity.pdbx_description
1 polymer ?
#
loop_
_entity_poly.entity_id
_entity_poly.type
_entity_poly.pdbx_seq_one_letter_code
_entity_poly.pdbx_strand_id
1 'polypeptide(L)'
;PLFRSATVDRVFFASNYFDQMYEAAVKLIKKGKAFVCDLTADEIREYRGTLTEPGKNSPYRDRSIEENLALFEAMKNGEFPDGSKVLRAKIDMASPNINMRDPVIYRVARMTHHNTGDKWCIYPMYDFAHPIEDAIEGVTHSICTLEFEDHRPLYDWVVRELEYENPPKQIEFAKLYLTNVVTGKRYIKKLVEDGIVDGWDDPRLVSIAALRRRGFTASSIKKFMELVGISKSQSSVDYAMLEYCLRDDLKLTANRYMAVLNPIKLVIDNYPEDQVEYLPVENNQENEEAGSR
;
A
#
# COMPACT_ATOMS: atom_id res chain seq x y z
N PRO A 1 -9.22 -5.59 17.91
CA PRO A 1 -8.47 -5.69 16.66
C PRO A 1 -7.27 -4.77 16.71
N LEU A 2 -6.10 -5.21 16.26
CA LEU A 2 -4.82 -4.51 16.32
C LEU A 2 -4.85 -3.08 15.74
N PHE A 3 -5.80 -2.77 14.85
CA PHE A 3 -5.90 -1.49 14.16
C PHE A 3 -7.29 -0.81 14.25
N ARG A 4 -8.17 -1.26 15.15
CA ARG A 4 -9.47 -0.59 15.37
C ARG A 4 -9.38 0.55 16.40
N SER A 5 -8.28 1.27 16.44
CA SER A 5 -8.18 2.49 17.27
C SER A 5 -8.60 3.76 16.51
N ALA A 6 -8.88 3.66 15.19
CA ALA A 6 -9.43 4.77 14.42
C ALA A 6 -10.85 4.42 13.96
N THR A 7 -11.81 5.27 14.28
CA THR A 7 -13.10 5.30 13.61
C THR A 7 -12.87 5.83 12.20
N VAL A 8 -13.29 5.07 11.20
CA VAL A 8 -13.27 5.53 9.80
C VAL A 8 -14.60 6.24 9.57
N ASP A 9 -14.55 7.55 9.46
CA ASP A 9 -15.76 8.37 9.27
C ASP A 9 -16.25 8.34 7.82
N ARG A 10 -15.34 8.11 6.87
CA ARG A 10 -15.64 8.13 5.43
C ARG A 10 -14.82 7.05 4.71
N VAL A 11 -15.47 6.42 3.73
CA VAL A 11 -14.83 5.49 2.78
C VAL A 11 -15.09 5.98 1.38
N PHE A 12 -14.04 6.29 0.65
CA PHE A 12 -14.09 6.71 -0.74
C PHE A 12 -13.46 5.66 -1.64
N PHE A 13 -13.91 5.65 -2.89
CA PHE A 13 -13.35 4.81 -3.94
C PHE A 13 -12.95 5.70 -5.12
N ALA A 14 -11.85 5.43 -5.78
CA ALA A 14 -11.42 6.14 -6.98
C ALA A 14 -12.54 6.23 -8.04
N SER A 15 -13.38 5.21 -8.12
CA SER A 15 -14.54 5.17 -9.02
C SER A 15 -15.63 6.19 -8.69
N ASN A 16 -15.66 6.78 -7.51
CA ASN A 16 -16.55 7.88 -7.17
C ASN A 16 -16.20 9.16 -7.96
N TYR A 17 -14.97 9.25 -8.43
CA TYR A 17 -14.40 10.42 -9.10
C TYR A 17 -14.16 10.22 -10.60
N PHE A 18 -14.65 9.13 -11.20
CA PHE A 18 -14.43 8.85 -12.64
C PHE A 18 -14.97 9.96 -13.55
N ASP A 19 -16.07 10.60 -13.20
CA ASP A 19 -16.60 11.74 -13.96
C ASP A 19 -15.61 12.94 -13.89
N GLN A 20 -15.07 13.27 -12.70
CA GLN A 20 -14.08 14.34 -12.52
C GLN A 20 -12.74 14.01 -13.20
N MET A 21 -12.32 12.74 -13.15
CA MET A 21 -11.11 12.28 -13.85
C MET A 21 -11.26 12.39 -15.37
N TYR A 22 -12.45 12.09 -15.90
CA TYR A 22 -12.76 12.29 -17.32
C TYR A 22 -12.65 13.77 -17.71
N GLU A 23 -13.28 14.67 -16.95
CA GLU A 23 -13.18 16.12 -17.18
C GLU A 23 -11.75 16.64 -17.05
N ALA A 24 -10.95 16.11 -16.12
CA ALA A 24 -9.54 16.41 -16.00
C ALA A 24 -8.75 16.01 -17.26
N ALA A 25 -9.04 14.84 -17.82
CA ALA A 25 -8.42 14.40 -19.08
C ALA A 25 -8.83 15.31 -20.26
N VAL A 26 -10.12 15.70 -20.34
CA VAL A 26 -10.61 16.68 -21.33
C VAL A 26 -9.90 18.03 -21.17
N LYS A 27 -9.68 18.50 -19.95
CA LYS A 27 -8.90 19.73 -19.67
C LYS A 27 -7.47 19.63 -20.20
N LEU A 28 -6.79 18.50 -20.00
CA LEU A 28 -5.46 18.27 -20.56
C LEU A 28 -5.44 18.27 -22.10
N ILE A 29 -6.44 17.65 -22.74
CA ILE A 29 -6.55 17.69 -24.20
C ILE A 29 -6.73 19.14 -24.68
N LYS A 30 -7.64 19.90 -24.10
CA LYS A 30 -7.87 21.33 -24.42
C LYS A 30 -6.63 22.19 -24.24
N LYS A 31 -5.75 21.86 -23.29
CA LYS A 31 -4.44 22.50 -23.08
C LYS A 31 -3.37 22.01 -24.07
N GLY A 32 -3.65 21.06 -24.96
CA GLY A 32 -2.67 20.43 -25.83
C GLY A 32 -1.65 19.56 -25.08
N LYS A 33 -2.00 19.12 -23.87
CA LYS A 33 -1.15 18.30 -22.97
C LYS A 33 -1.50 16.81 -22.95
N ALA A 34 -2.45 16.39 -23.75
CA ALA A 34 -2.79 14.98 -23.96
C ALA A 34 -3.26 14.73 -25.39
N PHE A 35 -3.05 13.53 -25.89
CA PHE A 35 -3.43 13.10 -27.24
C PHE A 35 -3.87 11.65 -27.26
N VAL A 36 -4.80 11.32 -28.15
CA VAL A 36 -5.24 9.95 -28.40
C VAL A 36 -4.22 9.27 -29.32
N CYS A 37 -3.79 8.08 -28.94
CA CYS A 37 -2.77 7.29 -29.63
C CYS A 37 -3.34 5.93 -30.03
N ASP A 38 -3.10 5.53 -31.27
CA ASP A 38 -3.59 4.28 -31.83
C ASP A 38 -2.52 3.17 -31.84
N LEU A 39 -1.33 3.44 -31.29
CA LEU A 39 -0.29 2.44 -31.13
C LEU A 39 -0.74 1.37 -30.13
N THR A 40 -0.43 0.13 -30.45
CA THR A 40 -0.59 -1.01 -29.55
C THR A 40 0.34 -0.90 -28.32
N ALA A 41 0.09 -1.70 -27.31
CA ALA A 41 0.92 -1.72 -26.10
C ALA A 41 2.40 -2.06 -26.41
N ASP A 42 2.65 -2.94 -27.37
CA ASP A 42 3.99 -3.35 -27.77
C ASP A 42 4.70 -2.24 -28.56
N GLU A 43 4.01 -1.60 -29.50
CA GLU A 43 4.52 -0.43 -30.22
C GLU A 43 4.81 0.74 -29.26
N ILE A 44 3.93 1.02 -28.28
CA ILE A 44 4.19 2.04 -27.25
C ILE A 44 5.45 1.71 -26.46
N ARG A 45 5.67 0.42 -26.14
CA ARG A 45 6.89 -0.02 -25.42
C ARG A 45 8.13 0.20 -26.27
N GLU A 46 8.08 -0.13 -27.57
CA GLU A 46 9.17 0.12 -28.51
C GLU A 46 9.46 1.63 -28.65
N TYR A 47 8.41 2.43 -28.91
CA TYR A 47 8.57 3.89 -29.08
C TYR A 47 9.09 4.58 -27.81
N ARG A 48 8.78 4.04 -26.64
CA ARG A 48 9.27 4.59 -25.36
C ARG A 48 10.78 4.48 -25.19
N GLY A 49 11.44 3.54 -25.88
CA GLY A 49 12.88 3.33 -25.78
C GLY A 49 13.29 2.63 -24.48
N THR A 50 14.55 2.77 -24.12
CA THR A 50 15.17 2.10 -22.96
C THR A 50 15.69 3.13 -21.95
N LEU A 51 16.29 2.66 -20.85
CA LEU A 51 16.93 3.57 -19.87
C LEU A 51 18.11 4.36 -20.48
N THR A 52 18.76 3.78 -21.49
CA THR A 52 19.95 4.37 -22.13
C THR A 52 19.64 5.02 -23.49
N GLU A 53 18.47 4.73 -24.07
CA GLU A 53 18.06 5.26 -25.37
C GLU A 53 16.79 6.10 -25.21
N PRO A 54 16.72 7.31 -25.78
CA PRO A 54 15.51 8.11 -25.75
C PRO A 54 14.38 7.47 -26.52
N GLY A 55 13.16 7.86 -26.20
CA GLY A 55 11.98 7.44 -26.94
C GLY A 55 11.80 8.20 -28.25
N LYS A 56 10.88 7.71 -29.08
CA LYS A 56 10.45 8.32 -30.34
C LYS A 56 9.03 8.88 -30.20
N ASN A 57 8.75 10.01 -30.83
CA ASN A 57 7.40 10.55 -30.86
C ASN A 57 6.45 9.59 -31.60
N SER A 58 5.26 9.42 -31.04
CA SER A 58 4.17 8.72 -31.75
C SER A 58 3.75 9.52 -32.98
N PRO A 59 3.39 8.85 -34.11
CA PRO A 59 2.84 9.54 -35.28
C PRO A 59 1.51 10.26 -34.98
N TYR A 60 0.85 9.93 -33.89
CA TYR A 60 -0.43 10.49 -33.46
C TYR A 60 -0.27 11.66 -32.48
N ARG A 61 0.97 11.99 -32.09
CA ARG A 61 1.28 12.98 -31.04
C ARG A 61 0.81 14.40 -31.38
N ASP A 62 0.77 14.72 -32.66
CA ASP A 62 0.49 16.08 -33.13
C ASP A 62 -0.90 16.23 -33.77
N ARG A 63 -1.85 15.32 -33.45
CA ARG A 63 -3.27 15.48 -33.75
C ARG A 63 -3.81 16.78 -33.18
N SER A 64 -4.77 17.41 -33.87
CA SER A 64 -5.41 18.63 -33.39
C SER A 64 -6.18 18.40 -32.07
N ILE A 65 -6.44 19.48 -31.34
CA ILE A 65 -7.22 19.44 -30.11
C ILE A 65 -8.64 18.89 -30.41
N GLU A 66 -9.25 19.36 -31.49
CA GLU A 66 -10.60 18.96 -31.92
C GLU A 66 -10.68 17.48 -32.23
N GLU A 67 -9.70 16.96 -32.97
CA GLU A 67 -9.61 15.53 -33.30
C GLU A 67 -9.44 14.70 -32.04
N ASN A 68 -8.54 15.10 -31.13
CA ASN A 68 -8.32 14.40 -29.87
C ASN A 68 -9.57 14.39 -28.96
N LEU A 69 -10.33 15.48 -28.89
CA LEU A 69 -11.58 15.54 -28.15
C LEU A 69 -12.63 14.61 -28.73
N ALA A 70 -12.82 14.62 -30.05
CA ALA A 70 -13.77 13.74 -30.72
C ALA A 70 -13.41 12.25 -30.54
N LEU A 71 -12.12 11.90 -30.67
CA LEU A 71 -11.66 10.53 -30.44
C LEU A 71 -11.81 10.08 -28.99
N PHE A 72 -11.54 10.96 -28.03
CA PHE A 72 -11.64 10.63 -26.60
C PHE A 72 -13.12 10.45 -26.18
N GLU A 73 -14.02 11.25 -26.74
CA GLU A 73 -15.46 11.06 -26.57
C GLU A 73 -15.94 9.75 -27.18
N ALA A 74 -15.50 9.42 -28.40
CA ALA A 74 -15.80 8.16 -29.07
C ALA A 74 -15.24 6.93 -28.28
N MET A 75 -14.05 7.07 -27.64
CA MET A 75 -13.53 6.06 -26.70
C MET A 75 -14.51 5.84 -25.54
N LYS A 76 -15.01 6.93 -24.92
CA LYS A 76 -15.99 6.87 -23.81
C LYS A 76 -17.30 6.22 -24.25
N ASN A 77 -17.74 6.49 -25.46
CA ASN A 77 -18.99 5.96 -26.04
C ASN A 77 -18.88 4.48 -26.47
N GLY A 78 -17.68 3.88 -26.35
CA GLY A 78 -17.47 2.48 -26.66
C GLY A 78 -17.36 2.15 -28.17
N GLU A 79 -16.99 3.12 -28.99
CA GLU A 79 -16.89 2.94 -30.45
C GLU A 79 -15.63 2.16 -30.84
N PHE A 80 -14.67 1.98 -29.93
CA PHE A 80 -13.40 1.31 -30.21
C PHE A 80 -13.25 0.01 -29.42
N PRO A 81 -12.62 -1.03 -29.97
CA PRO A 81 -12.33 -2.27 -29.25
C PRO A 81 -11.24 -2.06 -28.17
N ASP A 82 -11.18 -3.00 -27.23
CA ASP A 82 -10.19 -2.99 -26.16
C ASP A 82 -8.76 -2.96 -26.71
N GLY A 83 -7.93 -2.11 -26.12
CA GLY A 83 -6.51 -1.98 -26.48
C GLY A 83 -6.23 -1.26 -27.79
N SER A 84 -7.26 -0.84 -28.58
CA SER A 84 -7.05 -0.18 -29.88
C SER A 84 -6.67 1.29 -29.76
N LYS A 85 -7.04 1.95 -28.67
CA LYS A 85 -6.74 3.36 -28.41
C LYS A 85 -6.45 3.60 -26.94
N VAL A 86 -5.54 4.54 -26.70
CA VAL A 86 -5.20 5.04 -25.38
C VAL A 86 -5.10 6.57 -25.42
N LEU A 87 -5.36 7.22 -24.28
CA LEU A 87 -4.99 8.62 -24.10
C LEU A 87 -3.62 8.69 -23.46
N ARG A 88 -2.70 9.46 -24.04
CA ARG A 88 -1.35 9.67 -23.50
C ARG A 88 -1.15 11.13 -23.10
N ALA A 89 -0.44 11.35 -22.00
CA ALA A 89 0.07 12.69 -21.67
C ALA A 89 1.14 13.09 -22.70
N LYS A 90 1.18 14.37 -23.07
CA LYS A 90 2.17 14.94 -23.98
C LYS A 90 3.24 15.68 -23.18
N ILE A 91 4.33 14.99 -22.88
CA ILE A 91 5.39 15.50 -22.00
C ILE A 91 6.72 15.57 -22.75
N ASP A 92 7.59 14.55 -22.61
CA ASP A 92 8.92 14.53 -23.23
C ASP A 92 9.41 13.12 -23.50
N MET A 93 9.49 12.74 -24.76
CA MET A 93 9.97 11.40 -25.16
C MET A 93 11.48 11.20 -25.00
N ALA A 94 12.24 12.28 -24.77
CA ALA A 94 13.68 12.25 -24.49
C ALA A 94 14.02 12.22 -22.99
N SER A 95 13.01 12.32 -22.11
CA SER A 95 13.22 12.32 -20.67
C SER A 95 14.05 11.12 -20.20
N PRO A 96 15.04 11.30 -19.30
CA PRO A 96 15.74 10.18 -18.67
C PRO A 96 14.81 9.32 -17.80
N ASN A 97 13.73 9.91 -17.28
CA ASN A 97 12.70 9.18 -16.55
C ASN A 97 11.67 8.60 -17.55
N ILE A 98 11.63 7.28 -17.66
CA ILE A 98 10.72 6.57 -18.57
C ILE A 98 9.24 6.91 -18.29
N ASN A 99 8.88 7.17 -17.03
CA ASN A 99 7.51 7.51 -16.65
C ASN A 99 7.04 8.87 -17.20
N MET A 100 8.00 9.72 -17.66
CA MET A 100 7.72 11.03 -18.27
C MET A 100 7.68 10.98 -19.81
N ARG A 101 7.90 9.79 -20.41
CA ARG A 101 7.91 9.62 -21.87
C ARG A 101 6.51 9.37 -22.41
N ASP A 102 5.70 10.42 -22.47
CA ASP A 102 4.31 10.42 -22.92
C ASP A 102 3.52 9.20 -22.37
N PRO A 103 3.35 9.09 -21.04
CA PRO A 103 2.72 7.94 -20.41
C PRO A 103 1.25 7.82 -20.80
N VAL A 104 0.74 6.58 -20.79
CA VAL A 104 -0.68 6.31 -20.95
C VAL A 104 -1.42 6.75 -19.69
N ILE A 105 -2.47 7.57 -19.85
CA ILE A 105 -3.30 8.07 -18.74
C ILE A 105 -4.73 7.51 -18.76
N TYR A 106 -5.23 7.08 -19.94
CA TYR A 106 -6.50 6.33 -20.09
C TYR A 106 -6.35 5.21 -21.09
N ARG A 107 -7.11 4.12 -20.89
CA ARG A 107 -7.22 2.99 -21.82
C ARG A 107 -8.67 2.58 -22.06
N VAL A 108 -8.95 2.02 -23.22
CA VAL A 108 -10.20 1.32 -23.49
C VAL A 108 -10.14 -0.07 -22.87
N ALA A 109 -11.13 -0.41 -22.04
CA ALA A 109 -11.27 -1.73 -21.43
C ALA A 109 -12.76 -1.97 -21.09
N ARG A 110 -13.37 -2.96 -21.71
CA ARG A 110 -14.75 -3.37 -21.43
C ARG A 110 -14.76 -4.41 -20.32
N MET A 111 -15.12 -3.97 -19.13
CA MET A 111 -15.25 -4.84 -17.96
C MET A 111 -16.32 -4.26 -17.02
N THR A 112 -17.16 -5.11 -16.47
CA THR A 112 -18.08 -4.72 -15.42
C THR A 112 -17.32 -4.34 -14.18
N HIS A 113 -17.45 -3.09 -13.77
CA HIS A 113 -16.77 -2.56 -12.57
C HIS A 113 -17.65 -2.73 -11.33
N HIS A 114 -17.08 -3.19 -10.22
CA HIS A 114 -17.82 -3.53 -9.00
C HIS A 114 -18.67 -2.38 -8.40
N ASN A 115 -18.28 -1.11 -8.59
CA ASN A 115 -19.04 0.05 -8.11
C ASN A 115 -19.88 0.73 -9.20
N THR A 116 -19.37 0.78 -10.45
CA THR A 116 -19.99 1.57 -11.52
C THR A 116 -20.69 0.72 -12.58
N GLY A 117 -20.63 -0.62 -12.43
CA GLY A 117 -21.23 -1.54 -13.41
C GLY A 117 -20.60 -1.35 -14.81
N ASP A 118 -21.45 -1.23 -15.81
CA ASP A 118 -21.06 -1.09 -17.23
C ASP A 118 -21.12 0.38 -17.71
N LYS A 119 -21.16 1.34 -16.80
CA LYS A 119 -21.21 2.78 -17.13
C LYS A 119 -19.99 3.24 -17.94
N TRP A 120 -18.82 2.63 -17.68
CA TRP A 120 -17.55 3.03 -18.26
C TRP A 120 -16.93 1.90 -19.08
N CYS A 121 -16.37 2.25 -20.23
CA CYS A 121 -15.55 1.37 -21.07
C CYS A 121 -14.14 1.96 -21.29
N ILE A 122 -13.84 3.08 -20.64
CA ILE A 122 -12.50 3.65 -20.53
C ILE A 122 -12.15 3.83 -19.06
N TYR A 123 -10.90 3.57 -18.70
CA TYR A 123 -10.44 3.65 -17.32
C TYR A 123 -9.15 4.45 -17.20
N PRO A 124 -9.03 5.32 -16.19
CA PRO A 124 -7.80 6.03 -15.93
C PRO A 124 -6.71 5.04 -15.47
N MET A 125 -5.47 5.34 -15.81
CA MET A 125 -4.31 4.65 -15.27
C MET A 125 -4.01 5.18 -13.86
N TYR A 126 -3.36 4.36 -13.05
CA TYR A 126 -3.05 4.67 -11.65
C TYR A 126 -2.34 6.04 -11.48
N ASP A 127 -1.29 6.27 -12.27
CA ASP A 127 -0.49 7.50 -12.18
C ASP A 127 -1.25 8.77 -12.54
N PHE A 128 -2.40 8.65 -13.20
CA PHE A 128 -3.30 9.76 -13.49
C PHE A 128 -4.42 9.89 -12.45
N ALA A 129 -5.00 8.76 -12.02
CA ALA A 129 -6.10 8.74 -11.07
C ALA A 129 -5.65 9.20 -9.66
N HIS A 130 -4.53 8.67 -9.18
CA HIS A 130 -4.03 8.90 -7.82
C HIS A 130 -3.83 10.39 -7.47
N PRO A 131 -3.09 11.21 -8.25
CA PRO A 131 -2.94 12.64 -7.93
C PRO A 131 -4.24 13.42 -7.96
N ILE A 132 -5.20 13.02 -8.80
CA ILE A 132 -6.52 13.67 -8.91
C ILE A 132 -7.37 13.34 -7.69
N GLU A 133 -7.40 12.06 -7.29
CA GLU A 133 -8.11 11.59 -6.11
C GLU A 133 -7.59 12.28 -4.84
N ASP A 134 -6.29 12.29 -4.64
CA ASP A 134 -5.64 12.98 -3.53
C ASP A 134 -6.01 14.47 -3.47
N ALA A 135 -6.02 15.16 -4.61
CA ALA A 135 -6.35 16.58 -4.68
C ALA A 135 -7.83 16.84 -4.36
N ILE A 136 -8.74 16.00 -4.87
CA ILE A 136 -10.19 16.12 -4.62
C ILE A 136 -10.52 15.84 -3.14
N GLU A 137 -9.86 14.85 -2.54
CA GLU A 137 -10.08 14.47 -1.14
C GLU A 137 -9.36 15.38 -0.14
N GLY A 138 -8.56 16.33 -0.60
CA GLY A 138 -7.84 17.29 0.24
C GLY A 138 -6.66 16.65 0.98
N VAL A 139 -6.08 15.58 0.43
CA VAL A 139 -4.86 14.98 0.95
C VAL A 139 -3.71 15.97 0.82
N THR A 140 -3.00 16.23 1.90
CA THR A 140 -1.85 17.14 1.91
C THR A 140 -0.52 16.42 1.65
N HIS A 141 -0.40 15.19 2.20
CA HIS A 141 0.78 14.35 2.12
C HIS A 141 0.38 12.96 1.65
N SER A 142 0.67 12.65 0.39
CA SER A 142 0.43 11.34 -0.23
C SER A 142 1.61 10.42 0.05
N ILE A 143 1.43 9.46 0.96
CA ILE A 143 2.49 8.58 1.42
C ILE A 143 2.53 7.32 0.55
N CYS A 144 3.66 7.10 -0.11
CA CYS A 144 3.89 5.99 -1.01
C CYS A 144 5.08 5.12 -0.57
N THR A 145 5.21 3.94 -1.18
CA THR A 145 6.43 3.15 -1.09
C THR A 145 7.50 3.70 -2.02
N LEU A 146 8.78 3.44 -1.73
CA LEU A 146 9.92 3.95 -2.49
C LEU A 146 9.90 3.55 -3.98
N GLU A 147 9.16 2.52 -4.34
CA GLU A 147 8.93 2.08 -5.72
C GLU A 147 8.30 3.18 -6.60
N PHE A 148 7.62 4.14 -5.99
CA PHE A 148 6.95 5.26 -6.67
C PHE A 148 7.79 6.53 -6.73
N GLU A 149 9.05 6.53 -6.29
CA GLU A 149 9.91 7.72 -6.35
C GLU A 149 10.08 8.22 -7.79
N ASP A 150 10.29 7.31 -8.74
CA ASP A 150 10.40 7.64 -10.17
C ASP A 150 9.05 8.06 -10.80
N HIS A 151 7.92 7.76 -10.15
CA HIS A 151 6.58 8.18 -10.57
C HIS A 151 6.22 9.58 -10.07
N ARG A 152 6.84 10.08 -9.00
CA ARG A 152 6.55 11.40 -8.42
C ARG A 152 6.63 12.56 -9.43
N PRO A 153 7.58 12.63 -10.38
CA PRO A 153 7.58 13.69 -11.39
C PRO A 153 6.32 13.72 -12.25
N LEU A 154 5.71 12.54 -12.52
CA LEU A 154 4.44 12.46 -13.23
C LEU A 154 3.26 12.89 -12.34
N TYR A 155 3.25 12.49 -11.07
CA TYR A 155 2.29 12.96 -10.08
C TYR A 155 2.29 14.50 -9.99
N ASP A 156 3.45 15.10 -9.82
CA ASP A 156 3.63 16.56 -9.75
C ASP A 156 3.21 17.25 -11.06
N TRP A 157 3.47 16.61 -12.20
CA TRP A 157 3.05 17.11 -13.51
C TRP A 157 1.53 17.14 -13.64
N VAL A 158 0.82 16.07 -13.25
CA VAL A 158 -0.64 16.00 -13.31
C VAL A 158 -1.26 17.09 -12.44
N VAL A 159 -0.83 17.21 -11.19
CA VAL A 159 -1.35 18.20 -10.24
C VAL A 159 -1.14 19.63 -10.75
N ARG A 160 0.05 19.92 -11.29
CA ARG A 160 0.39 21.22 -11.84
C ARG A 160 -0.41 21.57 -13.10
N GLU A 161 -0.50 20.65 -14.07
CA GLU A 161 -1.22 20.91 -15.32
C GLU A 161 -2.73 21.02 -15.12
N LEU A 162 -3.28 20.39 -14.09
CA LEU A 162 -4.69 20.50 -13.69
C LEU A 162 -4.97 21.73 -12.82
N GLU A 163 -3.94 22.43 -12.32
CA GLU A 163 -4.02 23.70 -11.60
C GLU A 163 -4.84 23.59 -10.30
N TYR A 164 -4.61 22.55 -9.50
CA TYR A 164 -5.24 22.45 -8.19
C TYR A 164 -4.70 23.52 -7.24
N GLU A 165 -5.59 24.19 -6.49
CA GLU A 165 -5.23 25.29 -5.57
C GLU A 165 -4.36 24.82 -4.41
N ASN A 166 -4.66 23.64 -3.85
CA ASN A 166 -3.92 23.05 -2.74
C ASN A 166 -3.33 21.71 -3.17
N PRO A 167 -2.21 21.73 -3.92
CA PRO A 167 -1.64 20.53 -4.48
C PRO A 167 -1.11 19.60 -3.38
N PRO A 168 -1.49 18.32 -3.39
CA PRO A 168 -0.91 17.31 -2.52
C PRO A 168 0.58 17.10 -2.85
N LYS A 169 1.36 16.59 -1.89
CA LYS A 169 2.76 16.22 -2.08
C LYS A 169 2.95 14.74 -1.90
N GLN A 170 3.46 14.06 -2.91
CA GLN A 170 3.87 12.67 -2.78
C GLN A 170 5.19 12.57 -2.01
N ILE A 171 5.23 11.66 -1.03
CA ILE A 171 6.39 11.37 -0.19
C ILE A 171 6.56 9.86 -0.15
N GLU A 172 7.77 9.38 -0.39
CA GLU A 172 8.08 7.95 -0.43
C GLU A 172 8.94 7.54 0.77
N PHE A 173 8.68 6.33 1.25
CA PHE A 173 9.45 5.68 2.30
C PHE A 173 9.88 4.28 1.88
N ALA A 174 11.06 3.89 2.34
CA ALA A 174 11.57 2.55 2.10
C ALA A 174 10.72 1.50 2.82
N LYS A 175 10.65 0.32 2.23
CA LYS A 175 10.03 -0.83 2.85
C LYS A 175 10.88 -1.31 4.02
N LEU A 176 10.21 -1.62 5.13
CA LEU A 176 10.83 -2.29 6.26
C LEU A 176 11.07 -3.77 5.94
N TYR A 177 12.31 -4.22 6.09
CA TYR A 177 12.68 -5.62 6.02
C TYR A 177 13.03 -6.14 7.43
N LEU A 178 12.56 -7.33 7.73
CA LEU A 178 12.90 -8.05 8.95
C LEU A 178 13.79 -9.25 8.61
N THR A 179 14.75 -9.54 9.47
CA THR A 179 15.59 -10.71 9.31
C THR A 179 14.79 -12.00 9.50
N ASN A 180 15.15 -13.06 8.78
CA ASN A 180 14.62 -14.42 8.93
C ASN A 180 13.10 -14.56 8.76
N VAL A 181 12.43 -13.65 8.05
CA VAL A 181 11.00 -13.70 7.79
C VAL A 181 10.64 -13.51 6.32
N VAL A 182 9.53 -14.10 5.92
CA VAL A 182 8.96 -13.93 4.59
C VAL A 182 7.78 -12.98 4.68
N THR A 183 7.87 -11.82 4.01
CA THR A 183 6.82 -10.77 3.99
C THR A 183 6.07 -10.68 2.66
N GLY A 184 6.60 -11.26 1.60
CA GLY A 184 6.03 -11.17 0.26
C GLY A 184 4.74 -11.97 0.12
N LYS A 185 3.62 -11.31 -0.20
CA LYS A 185 2.29 -11.93 -0.33
C LYS A 185 2.29 -13.17 -1.24
N ARG A 186 3.02 -13.14 -2.36
CA ARG A 186 3.09 -14.25 -3.30
C ARG A 186 3.78 -15.50 -2.69
N TYR A 187 4.77 -15.30 -1.83
CA TYR A 187 5.45 -16.41 -1.14
C TYR A 187 4.59 -16.98 -0.02
N ILE A 188 3.91 -16.12 0.76
CA ILE A 188 2.97 -16.55 1.81
C ILE A 188 1.81 -17.32 1.18
N LYS A 189 1.26 -16.85 0.06
CA LYS A 189 0.22 -17.53 -0.68
C LYS A 189 0.64 -18.96 -1.05
N LYS A 190 1.88 -19.11 -1.58
CA LYS A 190 2.43 -20.43 -1.93
C LYS A 190 2.55 -21.34 -0.70
N LEU A 191 3.03 -20.82 0.44
CA LEU A 191 3.13 -21.61 1.68
C LEU A 191 1.76 -22.12 2.15
N VAL A 192 0.71 -21.33 1.98
CA VAL A 192 -0.67 -21.74 2.30
C VAL A 192 -1.20 -22.77 1.30
N GLU A 193 -0.99 -22.55 0.00
CA GLU A 193 -1.46 -23.46 -1.06
C GLU A 193 -0.75 -24.82 -1.02
N ASP A 194 0.54 -24.83 -0.68
CA ASP A 194 1.34 -26.07 -0.52
C ASP A 194 1.07 -26.77 0.82
N GLY A 195 0.20 -26.24 1.70
CA GLY A 195 -0.13 -26.81 3.00
C GLY A 195 1.01 -26.79 4.01
N ILE A 196 2.05 -25.96 3.80
CA ILE A 196 3.19 -25.81 4.72
C ILE A 196 2.77 -25.05 5.98
N VAL A 197 1.83 -24.14 5.85
CA VAL A 197 1.19 -23.39 6.93
C VAL A 197 -0.32 -23.55 6.85
N ASP A 198 -1.01 -23.48 8.00
CA ASP A 198 -2.44 -23.75 8.10
C ASP A 198 -3.34 -22.66 7.50
N GLY A 199 -2.78 -21.46 7.30
CA GLY A 199 -3.51 -20.30 6.74
C GLY A 199 -2.72 -19.01 6.86
N TRP A 200 -3.35 -17.90 6.48
CA TRP A 200 -2.76 -16.56 6.50
C TRP A 200 -2.52 -16.03 7.93
N ASP A 201 -3.15 -16.60 8.92
CA ASP A 201 -3.01 -16.27 10.34
C ASP A 201 -2.13 -17.27 11.11
N ASP A 202 -1.46 -18.18 10.40
CA ASP A 202 -0.55 -19.14 11.03
C ASP A 202 0.53 -18.39 11.85
N PRO A 203 0.70 -18.75 13.16
CA PRO A 203 1.62 -18.03 14.05
C PRO A 203 3.10 -18.07 13.62
N ARG A 204 3.46 -18.91 12.67
CA ARG A 204 4.79 -18.96 12.06
C ARG A 204 5.04 -17.82 11.05
N LEU A 205 3.97 -17.16 10.60
CA LEU A 205 4.02 -16.03 9.67
C LEU A 205 4.15 -14.69 10.41
N VAL A 206 4.44 -13.62 9.64
CA VAL A 206 4.52 -12.23 10.15
C VAL A 206 3.39 -11.33 9.60
N SER A 207 2.33 -11.92 9.11
CA SER A 207 1.13 -11.16 8.78
C SER A 207 0.54 -10.55 10.06
N ILE A 208 -0.19 -9.46 9.96
CA ILE A 208 -0.87 -8.83 11.11
C ILE A 208 -1.80 -9.82 11.82
N ALA A 209 -2.50 -10.67 11.05
CA ALA A 209 -3.37 -11.71 11.61
C ALA A 209 -2.55 -12.76 12.38
N ALA A 210 -1.42 -13.19 11.85
CA ALA A 210 -0.51 -14.14 12.49
C ALA A 210 0.12 -13.57 13.77
N LEU A 211 0.63 -12.34 13.70
CA LEU A 211 1.18 -11.64 14.88
C LEU A 211 0.13 -11.50 15.99
N ARG A 212 -1.09 -11.14 15.62
CA ARG A 212 -2.21 -11.06 16.58
C ARG A 212 -2.52 -12.41 17.21
N ARG A 213 -2.59 -13.49 16.42
CA ARG A 213 -2.82 -14.86 16.92
C ARG A 213 -1.68 -15.32 17.83
N ARG A 214 -0.45 -14.92 17.54
CA ARG A 214 0.74 -15.19 18.36
C ARG A 214 0.78 -14.38 19.66
N GLY A 215 -0.05 -13.34 19.82
CA GLY A 215 -0.18 -12.55 21.04
C GLY A 215 0.49 -11.18 21.00
N PHE A 216 0.92 -10.71 19.83
CA PHE A 216 1.44 -9.36 19.68
C PHE A 216 0.34 -8.33 19.93
N THR A 217 0.66 -7.32 20.75
CA THR A 217 -0.23 -6.21 21.07
C THR A 217 -0.08 -5.07 20.06
N ALA A 218 -1.10 -4.22 19.94
CA ALA A 218 -1.02 -3.03 19.09
C ALA A 218 0.04 -2.05 19.58
N SER A 219 0.19 -1.90 20.91
CA SER A 219 1.20 -1.05 21.57
C SER A 219 2.61 -1.49 21.23
N SER A 220 2.90 -2.79 21.33
CA SER A 220 4.23 -3.33 21.01
C SER A 220 4.63 -3.09 19.55
N ILE A 221 3.68 -3.25 18.60
CA ILE A 221 3.95 -3.00 17.18
C ILE A 221 4.16 -1.51 16.91
N LYS A 222 3.36 -0.62 17.53
CA LYS A 222 3.55 0.83 17.42
C LYS A 222 4.91 1.26 17.96
N LYS A 223 5.28 0.79 19.16
CA LYS A 223 6.58 1.05 19.76
C LYS A 223 7.73 0.58 18.87
N PHE A 224 7.62 -0.61 18.28
CA PHE A 224 8.59 -1.11 17.31
C PHE A 224 8.74 -0.16 16.12
N MET A 225 7.63 0.31 15.52
CA MET A 225 7.66 1.26 14.40
C MET A 225 8.26 2.62 14.79
N GLU A 226 8.03 3.09 16.00
CA GLU A 226 8.65 4.31 16.54
C GLU A 226 10.16 4.17 16.68
N LEU A 227 10.64 3.02 17.17
CA LEU A 227 12.07 2.75 17.34
C LEU A 227 12.79 2.57 16.00
N VAL A 228 12.15 1.93 15.03
CA VAL A 228 12.71 1.76 13.67
C VAL A 228 12.76 3.11 12.94
N GLY A 229 11.75 3.96 13.17
CA GLY A 229 11.57 5.22 12.46
C GLY A 229 11.20 5.02 10.99
N ILE A 230 11.19 6.13 10.25
CA ILE A 230 10.91 6.17 8.81
C ILE A 230 12.09 6.75 8.05
N SER A 231 12.44 6.13 6.93
CA SER A 231 13.58 6.51 6.10
C SER A 231 13.32 6.18 4.63
N LYS A 232 14.03 6.89 3.73
CA LYS A 232 14.13 6.51 2.32
C LYS A 232 15.22 5.45 2.09
N SER A 233 16.12 5.27 3.05
CA SER A 233 17.16 4.23 2.97
C SER A 233 16.57 2.88 3.33
N GLN A 234 16.73 1.90 2.44
CA GLN A 234 16.31 0.54 2.69
C GLN A 234 17.15 -0.08 3.82
N SER A 235 16.49 -0.57 4.86
CA SER A 235 17.14 -1.18 6.02
C SER A 235 16.50 -2.52 6.36
N SER A 236 17.30 -3.42 6.92
CA SER A 236 16.83 -4.67 7.52
C SER A 236 16.98 -4.59 9.03
N VAL A 237 15.90 -4.85 9.74
CA VAL A 237 15.83 -4.80 11.20
C VAL A 237 15.77 -6.23 11.73
N ASP A 238 16.47 -6.49 12.84
CA ASP A 238 16.42 -7.80 13.47
C ASP A 238 15.02 -8.07 14.03
N TYR A 239 14.47 -9.26 13.73
CA TYR A 239 13.18 -9.71 14.25
C TYR A 239 13.16 -9.73 15.80
N ALA A 240 14.29 -9.98 16.45
CA ALA A 240 14.42 -9.95 17.90
C ALA A 240 14.05 -8.58 18.50
N MET A 241 14.20 -7.47 17.75
CA MET A 241 13.77 -6.14 18.19
C MET A 241 12.23 -6.04 18.28
N LEU A 242 11.51 -6.63 17.35
CA LEU A 242 10.06 -6.71 17.41
C LEU A 242 9.59 -7.54 18.63
N GLU A 243 10.26 -8.67 18.87
CA GLU A 243 9.98 -9.50 20.06
C GLU A 243 10.37 -8.78 21.37
N TYR A 244 11.42 -7.98 21.38
CA TYR A 244 11.78 -7.14 22.52
C TYR A 244 10.66 -6.15 22.86
N CYS A 245 10.10 -5.47 21.86
CA CYS A 245 8.99 -4.54 22.09
C CYS A 245 7.76 -5.26 22.67
N LEU A 246 7.50 -6.50 22.23
CA LEU A 246 6.42 -7.31 22.81
C LEU A 246 6.70 -7.68 24.26
N ARG A 247 7.90 -8.18 24.57
CA ARG A 247 8.28 -8.54 25.95
C ARG A 247 8.18 -7.35 26.90
N ASP A 248 8.61 -6.18 26.43
CA ASP A 248 8.56 -4.96 27.23
C ASP A 248 7.12 -4.50 27.51
N ASP A 249 6.22 -4.61 26.53
CA ASP A 249 4.79 -4.32 26.70
C ASP A 249 4.12 -5.33 27.65
N LEU A 250 4.41 -6.62 27.50
CA LEU A 250 3.84 -7.68 28.33
C LEU A 250 4.33 -7.67 29.79
N LYS A 251 5.49 -7.09 30.06
CA LYS A 251 5.96 -6.92 31.45
C LYS A 251 4.96 -6.15 32.31
N LEU A 252 4.29 -5.16 31.74
CA LEU A 252 3.33 -4.30 32.43
C LEU A 252 1.90 -4.85 32.38
N THR A 253 1.53 -5.60 31.35
CA THR A 253 0.15 -5.93 31.07
C THR A 253 -0.22 -7.39 31.31
N ALA A 254 0.74 -8.31 31.29
CA ALA A 254 0.47 -9.74 31.37
C ALA A 254 0.63 -10.29 32.79
N ASN A 255 -0.29 -11.18 33.18
CA ASN A 255 -0.12 -11.97 34.39
C ASN A 255 1.03 -12.96 34.22
N ARG A 256 1.81 -13.16 35.27
CA ARG A 256 2.95 -14.08 35.28
C ARG A 256 2.52 -15.39 35.95
N TYR A 257 2.70 -16.48 35.26
CA TYR A 257 2.41 -17.83 35.76
C TYR A 257 3.71 -18.63 35.88
N MET A 258 3.80 -19.40 36.94
CA MET A 258 4.88 -20.39 37.12
C MET A 258 4.36 -21.75 36.63
N ALA A 259 5.12 -22.41 35.79
CA ALA A 259 4.83 -23.78 35.33
C ALA A 259 6.09 -24.64 35.42
N VAL A 260 5.97 -25.77 36.09
CA VAL A 260 7.04 -26.76 36.20
C VAL A 260 6.59 -28.04 35.47
N LEU A 261 7.17 -28.27 34.28
CA LEU A 261 6.72 -29.35 33.39
C LEU A 261 7.14 -30.75 33.89
N ASN A 262 8.28 -30.87 34.55
CA ASN A 262 8.82 -32.12 35.12
C ASN A 262 9.18 -31.90 36.60
N PRO A 263 8.18 -31.81 37.51
CA PRO A 263 8.42 -31.47 38.89
C PRO A 263 9.17 -32.58 39.63
N ILE A 264 10.09 -32.16 40.48
CA ILE A 264 10.74 -33.05 41.46
C ILE A 264 9.96 -32.91 42.77
N LYS A 265 9.66 -34.03 43.44
CA LYS A 265 9.02 -33.99 44.74
C LYS A 265 10.00 -33.44 45.77
N LEU A 266 9.65 -32.32 46.37
CA LEU A 266 10.35 -31.74 47.54
C LEU A 266 9.60 -32.19 48.84
N VAL A 267 10.31 -32.78 49.76
CA VAL A 267 9.80 -33.17 51.08
C VAL A 267 10.50 -32.29 52.12
N ILE A 268 9.74 -31.66 53.00
CA ILE A 268 10.23 -30.80 54.06
C ILE A 268 9.97 -31.57 55.37
N ASP A 269 11.02 -32.20 55.89
CA ASP A 269 10.88 -33.13 57.02
C ASP A 269 10.55 -32.47 58.38
N ASN A 270 10.85 -31.18 58.50
CA ASN A 270 10.61 -30.39 59.72
C ASN A 270 9.41 -29.45 59.64
N TYR A 271 8.51 -29.69 58.68
CA TYR A 271 7.25 -28.97 58.59
C TYR A 271 6.12 -29.76 59.23
N PRO A 272 5.21 -29.15 60.03
CA PRO A 272 4.09 -29.82 60.68
C PRO A 272 3.16 -30.51 59.66
N GLU A 273 2.83 -31.79 59.85
CA GLU A 273 2.08 -32.60 58.87
C GLU A 273 0.63 -32.13 58.66
N ASP A 274 0.05 -31.45 59.62
CA ASP A 274 -1.36 -30.98 59.64
C ASP A 274 -1.49 -29.50 59.33
N GLN A 275 -0.40 -28.80 58.96
CA GLN A 275 -0.42 -27.39 58.65
C GLN A 275 -0.36 -27.14 57.15
N VAL A 276 -1.27 -26.29 56.66
CA VAL A 276 -1.31 -25.81 55.28
C VAL A 276 -1.17 -24.30 55.31
N GLU A 277 -0.20 -23.77 54.60
CA GLU A 277 0.01 -22.32 54.43
C GLU A 277 -0.30 -21.92 53.00
N TYR A 278 -1.01 -20.80 52.88
CA TYR A 278 -1.24 -20.14 51.62
C TYR A 278 -0.42 -18.86 51.56
N LEU A 279 0.55 -18.81 50.64
CA LEU A 279 1.38 -17.64 50.45
C LEU A 279 0.87 -16.82 49.27
N PRO A 280 0.53 -15.56 49.45
CA PRO A 280 0.10 -14.73 48.32
C PRO A 280 1.27 -14.48 47.36
N VAL A 281 1.01 -14.67 46.10
CA VAL A 281 1.98 -14.40 45.01
C VAL A 281 1.39 -13.35 44.08
N GLU A 282 2.10 -12.26 43.87
CA GLU A 282 1.70 -11.21 42.94
C GLU A 282 1.57 -11.75 41.52
N ASN A 283 0.48 -11.40 40.85
CA ASN A 283 0.26 -11.77 39.45
C ASN A 283 1.23 -11.05 38.50
N ASN A 284 1.64 -9.84 38.85
CA ASN A 284 2.66 -9.09 38.14
C ASN A 284 3.35 -8.11 39.10
N GLN A 285 4.65 -8.28 39.32
CA GLN A 285 5.44 -7.44 40.25
C GLN A 285 5.62 -6.00 39.75
N GLU A 286 5.40 -5.73 38.48
CA GLU A 286 5.54 -4.39 37.88
C GLU A 286 4.17 -3.70 37.72
N ASN A 287 3.07 -4.37 38.13
CA ASN A 287 1.72 -3.83 38.04
C ASN A 287 0.90 -4.27 39.28
N GLU A 288 0.80 -3.41 40.24
CA GLU A 288 0.04 -3.66 41.51
C GLU A 288 -1.45 -3.92 41.24
N GLU A 289 -2.04 -3.35 40.15
CA GLU A 289 -3.45 -3.55 39.77
C GLU A 289 -3.73 -4.99 39.28
N ALA A 290 -2.71 -5.74 38.95
CA ALA A 290 -2.86 -7.15 38.56
C ALA A 290 -3.27 -8.06 39.71
N GLY A 291 -3.17 -7.58 40.95
CA GLY A 291 -3.54 -8.33 42.19
C GLY A 291 -2.60 -9.49 42.49
N SER A 292 -3.07 -10.40 43.36
CA SER A 292 -2.33 -11.58 43.80
C SER A 292 -3.19 -12.86 43.66
N ARG A 293 -2.55 -14.01 43.64
CA ARG A 293 -3.18 -15.34 43.67
C ARG A 293 -2.64 -16.17 44.82
#